data_d9837bf3a6ed711f1560c480a79a1893
#
_entry.id   d9837bf3a6ed711f1560c480a79a1893
#
_cell.length_a   1.000
_cell.length_b   1.000
_cell.length_c   1.000
_cell.angle_alpha   90.00
_cell.angle_beta   90.00
_cell.angle_gamma   90.00
#
_symmetry.space_group_name_H-M   'P 1'
#
loop_
_entity.id
_entity.type
_entity.pdbx_description
1 polymer ?
#
loop_
_entity_poly.entity_id
_entity_poly.type
_entity_poly.pdbx_seq_one_letter_code
_entity_poly.pdbx_strand_id
1 'polypeptide(L)'
;MEIKRLILLPALLLFAVLCTAQDSIDYSVYDDKCNFYIANDLGRNGYYDQKPIAELMGVMAEEVGPECVIATGDVHHFEGVQSTQDPLWMTNYELIYSHPELMIDWFPVCGNHEYRGNTQAVQDYSNISR
;
A
#
# COMPACT_ATOMS: atom_id res chain seq x y z
N MET A 1 33.12 -17.64 37.69
CA MET A 1 32.07 -16.74 37.15
C MET A 1 32.45 -16.04 35.84
N GLU A 2 33.65 -16.22 35.32
CA GLU A 2 34.15 -15.51 34.08
C GLU A 2 33.93 -16.26 32.79
N ILE A 3 33.88 -17.58 32.77
CA ILE A 3 33.71 -18.38 31.55
C ILE A 3 32.34 -18.17 30.90
N LYS A 4 31.26 -17.93 31.69
CA LYS A 4 29.92 -17.69 31.13
C LYS A 4 29.80 -16.35 30.40
N ARG A 5 30.60 -15.34 30.77
CA ARG A 5 30.64 -14.03 30.11
C ARG A 5 31.37 -14.09 28.77
N LEU A 6 32.38 -14.93 28.66
CA LEU A 6 33.21 -15.04 27.45
C LEU A 6 32.47 -15.75 26.28
N ILE A 7 31.52 -16.65 26.59
CA ILE A 7 30.72 -17.38 25.61
C ILE A 7 29.53 -16.53 25.11
N LEU A 8 28.99 -15.65 25.96
CA LEU A 8 27.84 -14.81 25.60
C LEU A 8 28.20 -13.75 24.56
N LEU A 9 29.40 -13.18 24.63
CA LEU A 9 29.84 -12.10 23.73
C LEU A 9 29.95 -12.55 22.26
N PRO A 10 30.60 -13.68 21.92
CA PRO A 10 30.65 -14.16 20.54
C PRO A 10 29.30 -14.66 20.02
N ALA A 11 28.42 -15.22 20.90
CA ALA A 11 27.08 -15.61 20.52
C ALA A 11 26.19 -14.39 20.17
N LEU A 12 26.32 -13.29 20.91
CA LEU A 12 25.61 -12.02 20.63
C LEU A 12 26.13 -11.36 19.34
N LEU A 13 27.44 -11.41 19.10
CA LEU A 13 28.04 -10.91 17.87
C LEU A 13 27.62 -11.75 16.64
N LEU A 14 27.56 -13.06 16.77
CA LEU A 14 27.09 -13.97 15.72
C LEU A 14 25.61 -13.74 15.41
N PHE A 15 24.79 -13.50 16.41
CA PHE A 15 23.37 -13.18 16.25
C PHE A 15 23.17 -11.81 15.58
N ALA A 16 23.96 -10.81 15.95
CA ALA A 16 23.94 -9.48 15.30
C ALA A 16 24.34 -9.57 13.82
N VAL A 17 25.36 -10.38 13.48
CA VAL A 17 25.79 -10.60 12.09
C VAL A 17 24.72 -11.35 11.28
N LEU A 18 24.03 -12.32 11.88
CA LEU A 18 22.94 -13.04 11.22
C LEU A 18 21.69 -12.16 11.01
N CYS A 19 21.44 -11.17 11.89
CA CYS A 19 20.35 -10.20 11.72
C CYS A 19 20.65 -9.13 10.66
N THR A 20 21.90 -8.94 10.26
CA THR A 20 22.27 -7.94 9.22
C THR A 20 22.37 -8.54 7.82
N ALA A 21 22.28 -9.86 7.68
CA ALA A 21 22.23 -10.54 6.38
C ALA A 21 20.79 -10.59 5.84
N GLN A 22 20.11 -9.45 5.82
CA GLN A 22 18.93 -9.28 5.00
C GLN A 22 19.44 -8.91 3.61
N ASP A 23 19.28 -9.80 2.64
CA ASP A 23 19.60 -9.48 1.25
C ASP A 23 18.83 -8.20 0.89
N SER A 24 19.56 -7.11 0.67
CA SER A 24 18.97 -5.87 0.19
C SER A 24 18.42 -6.13 -1.21
N ILE A 25 17.13 -5.90 -1.39
CA ILE A 25 16.53 -5.96 -2.72
C ILE A 25 17.18 -4.86 -3.56
N ASP A 26 17.68 -5.21 -4.72
CA ASP A 26 18.22 -4.24 -5.68
C ASP A 26 17.06 -3.69 -6.52
N TYR A 27 16.67 -2.47 -6.23
CA TYR A 27 15.60 -1.77 -6.94
C TYR A 27 16.08 -1.04 -8.20
N SER A 28 17.39 -0.99 -8.47
CA SER A 28 17.93 -0.29 -9.64
C SER A 28 17.43 -0.84 -10.98
N VAL A 29 16.90 -2.07 -10.97
CA VAL A 29 16.27 -2.68 -12.16
C VAL A 29 15.01 -1.93 -12.62
N TYR A 30 14.43 -1.09 -11.76
CA TYR A 30 13.26 -0.28 -12.03
C TYR A 30 13.59 1.13 -12.49
N ASP A 31 14.87 1.55 -12.40
CA ASP A 31 15.31 2.85 -12.88
C ASP A 31 15.06 2.98 -14.39
N ASP A 32 14.66 4.16 -14.82
CA ASP A 32 14.34 4.46 -16.22
C ASP A 32 13.22 3.56 -16.82
N LYS A 33 12.37 2.97 -16.00
CA LYS A 33 11.18 2.21 -16.42
C LYS A 33 9.90 2.96 -16.11
N CYS A 34 8.85 2.65 -16.87
CA CYS A 34 7.49 3.01 -16.49
C CYS A 34 6.98 1.98 -15.47
N ASN A 35 7.01 2.34 -14.20
CA ASN A 35 6.55 1.49 -13.12
C ASN A 35 5.13 1.89 -12.72
N PHE A 36 4.31 0.93 -12.36
CA PHE A 36 2.97 1.19 -11.84
C PHE A 36 2.52 0.05 -10.92
N TYR A 37 1.63 0.37 -9.99
CA TYR A 37 1.01 -0.64 -9.17
C TYR A 37 -0.28 -1.15 -9.81
N ILE A 38 -0.55 -2.44 -9.64
CA ILE A 38 -1.87 -3.04 -9.86
C ILE A 38 -2.35 -3.56 -8.52
N ALA A 39 -3.51 -3.11 -8.08
CA ALA A 39 -4.08 -3.49 -6.81
C ALA A 39 -5.60 -3.70 -6.93
N ASN A 40 -6.14 -4.63 -6.17
CA ASN A 40 -7.56 -4.95 -6.13
C ASN A 40 -8.03 -5.23 -4.71
N ASP A 41 -9.34 -5.28 -4.50
CA ASP A 41 -9.95 -5.54 -3.19
C ASP A 41 -9.45 -4.61 -2.07
N LEU A 42 -9.23 -3.36 -2.41
CA LEU A 42 -8.50 -2.39 -1.60
C LEU A 42 -9.29 -1.90 -0.37
N GLY A 43 -10.63 -1.89 -0.46
CA GLY A 43 -11.48 -1.24 0.53
C GLY A 43 -11.88 -2.14 1.68
N ARG A 44 -11.33 -1.91 2.87
CA ARG A 44 -11.68 -2.64 4.11
C ARG A 44 -11.84 -1.71 5.32
N ASN A 45 -12.08 -0.40 5.10
CA ASN A 45 -12.20 0.61 6.16
C ASN A 45 -11.00 0.61 7.14
N GLY A 46 -9.81 0.27 6.66
CA GLY A 46 -8.61 0.18 7.47
C GLY A 46 -8.50 -1.09 8.33
N TYR A 47 -9.42 -2.03 8.17
CA TYR A 47 -9.36 -3.33 8.86
C TYR A 47 -8.52 -4.34 8.08
N TYR A 48 -8.26 -5.47 8.75
CA TYR A 48 -7.37 -6.53 8.28
C TYR A 48 -5.98 -5.96 7.99
N ASP A 49 -5.35 -6.37 6.91
CA ASP A 49 -4.00 -5.92 6.56
C ASP A 49 -4.01 -4.68 5.62
N GLN A 50 -5.14 -4.00 5.44
CA GLN A 50 -5.23 -2.87 4.51
C GLN A 50 -4.22 -1.76 4.83
N LYS A 51 -4.14 -1.32 6.10
CA LYS A 51 -3.20 -0.27 6.51
C LYS A 51 -1.73 -0.68 6.39
N PRO A 52 -1.31 -1.86 6.90
CA PRO A 52 0.07 -2.33 6.70
C PRO A 52 0.45 -2.49 5.23
N ILE A 53 -0.47 -2.94 4.38
CA ILE A 53 -0.24 -3.05 2.94
C ILE A 53 -0.08 -1.67 2.31
N ALA A 54 -0.95 -0.72 2.63
CA ALA A 54 -0.87 0.65 2.12
C ALA A 54 0.45 1.33 2.53
N GLU A 55 0.88 1.14 3.77
CA GLU A 55 2.18 1.64 4.25
C GLU A 55 3.33 1.00 3.48
N LEU A 56 3.32 -0.32 3.32
CA LEU A 56 4.35 -1.03 2.54
C LEU A 56 4.38 -0.56 1.09
N MET A 57 3.21 -0.34 0.46
CA MET A 57 3.14 0.22 -0.89
C MET A 57 3.83 1.58 -0.96
N GLY A 58 3.61 2.45 0.04
CA GLY A 58 4.24 3.76 0.13
C GLY A 58 5.76 3.66 0.27
N VAL A 59 6.24 2.84 1.21
CA VAL A 59 7.69 2.62 1.42
C VAL A 59 8.35 2.03 0.18
N MET A 60 7.71 1.08 -0.49
CA MET A 60 8.25 0.54 -1.74
C MET A 60 8.23 1.58 -2.87
N ALA A 61 7.27 2.50 -2.87
CA ALA A 61 7.18 3.56 -3.88
C ALA A 61 8.36 4.53 -3.82
N GLU A 62 8.97 4.76 -2.64
CA GLU A 62 10.20 5.55 -2.49
C GLU A 62 11.35 4.99 -3.33
N GLU A 63 11.40 3.67 -3.49
CA GLU A 63 12.47 2.96 -4.19
C GLU A 63 12.13 2.67 -5.67
N VAL A 64 10.85 2.40 -5.97
CA VAL A 64 10.42 1.93 -7.31
C VAL A 64 9.95 3.08 -8.19
N GLY A 65 9.51 4.21 -7.60
CA GLY A 65 8.99 5.38 -8.31
C GLY A 65 7.80 5.05 -9.23
N PRO A 66 6.68 4.52 -8.73
CA PRO A 66 5.52 4.23 -9.59
C PRO A 66 4.90 5.53 -10.12
N GLU A 67 4.49 5.53 -11.37
CA GLU A 67 3.85 6.68 -12.01
C GLU A 67 2.33 6.72 -11.73
N CYS A 68 1.72 5.57 -11.49
CA CYS A 68 0.29 5.47 -11.19
C CYS A 68 -0.07 4.18 -10.46
N VAL A 69 -1.32 4.11 -10.00
CA VAL A 69 -1.95 2.90 -9.48
C VAL A 69 -3.17 2.54 -10.31
N ILE A 70 -3.24 1.33 -10.80
CA ILE A 70 -4.42 0.75 -11.44
C ILE A 70 -5.18 -0.06 -10.39
N ALA A 71 -6.29 0.49 -9.90
CA ALA A 71 -7.15 -0.16 -8.92
C ALA A 71 -8.21 -1.00 -9.64
N THR A 72 -8.01 -2.32 -9.71
CA THR A 72 -8.79 -3.22 -10.57
C THR A 72 -10.10 -3.72 -9.95
N GLY A 73 -10.72 -2.92 -9.11
CA GLY A 73 -12.05 -3.14 -8.55
C GLY A 73 -12.05 -3.31 -7.03
N ASP A 74 -13.25 -3.25 -6.49
CA ASP A 74 -13.56 -3.44 -5.08
C ASP A 74 -12.74 -2.51 -4.16
N VAL A 75 -12.70 -1.24 -4.54
CA VAL A 75 -12.09 -0.15 -3.74
C VAL A 75 -12.93 0.14 -2.50
N HIS A 76 -14.23 -0.19 -2.54
CA HIS A 76 -15.18 0.08 -1.45
C HIS A 76 -16.00 -1.15 -1.10
N HIS A 77 -15.65 -1.88 -0.06
CA HIS A 77 -16.45 -2.94 0.52
C HIS A 77 -17.38 -2.37 1.61
N PHE A 78 -18.66 -2.86 1.72
CA PHE A 78 -19.25 -3.98 0.99
C PHE A 78 -20.26 -3.52 -0.08
N GLU A 79 -20.74 -2.29 -0.04
CA GLU A 79 -21.86 -1.80 -0.84
C GLU A 79 -21.48 -0.73 -1.87
N GLY A 80 -20.20 -0.43 -2.01
CA GLY A 80 -19.74 0.69 -2.82
C GLY A 80 -20.16 2.05 -2.23
N VAL A 81 -19.72 3.13 -2.87
CA VAL A 81 -20.07 4.51 -2.48
C VAL A 81 -21.42 4.92 -3.06
N GLN A 82 -22.12 5.83 -2.39
CA GLN A 82 -23.41 6.35 -2.84
C GLN A 82 -23.29 7.74 -3.50
N SER A 83 -22.26 8.49 -3.17
CA SER A 83 -21.99 9.82 -3.72
C SER A 83 -20.51 10.15 -3.64
N THR A 84 -20.10 11.27 -4.24
CA THR A 84 -18.75 11.82 -4.09
C THR A 84 -18.45 12.33 -2.67
N GLN A 85 -19.45 12.50 -1.81
CA GLN A 85 -19.31 12.89 -0.40
C GLN A 85 -19.45 11.70 0.55
N ASP A 86 -19.53 10.47 0.05
CA ASP A 86 -19.65 9.29 0.89
C ASP A 86 -18.42 9.18 1.81
N PRO A 87 -18.60 8.99 3.13
CA PRO A 87 -17.47 8.83 4.07
C PRO A 87 -16.55 7.66 3.74
N LEU A 88 -17.00 6.68 2.98
CA LEU A 88 -16.18 5.55 2.55
C LEU A 88 -14.97 5.98 1.72
N TRP A 89 -15.04 7.11 1.01
CA TRP A 89 -13.87 7.66 0.33
C TRP A 89 -12.73 7.92 1.30
N MET A 90 -13.03 8.51 2.46
CA MET A 90 -12.02 8.79 3.47
C MET A 90 -11.50 7.51 4.14
N THR A 91 -12.39 6.60 4.54
CA THR A 91 -12.05 5.45 5.37
C THR A 91 -11.52 4.25 4.60
N ASN A 92 -11.82 4.14 3.31
CA ASN A 92 -11.28 3.08 2.44
C ASN A 92 -10.11 3.52 1.56
N TYR A 93 -10.01 4.80 1.24
CA TYR A 93 -9.07 5.28 0.24
C TYR A 93 -8.16 6.41 0.76
N GLU A 94 -8.67 7.62 0.97
CA GLU A 94 -7.86 8.82 1.21
C GLU A 94 -6.95 8.70 2.44
N LEU A 95 -7.50 8.27 3.59
CA LEU A 95 -6.75 8.15 4.84
C LEU A 95 -5.91 6.87 4.92
N ILE A 96 -6.17 5.92 4.05
CA ILE A 96 -5.44 4.66 4.03
C ILE A 96 -4.20 4.77 3.15
N TYR A 97 -4.38 5.21 1.90
CA TYR A 97 -3.30 5.31 0.92
C TYR A 97 -2.71 6.74 0.91
N SER A 98 -2.44 7.27 2.11
CA SER A 98 -2.02 8.65 2.33
C SER A 98 -0.50 8.86 2.40
N HIS A 99 0.29 7.84 2.09
CA HIS A 99 1.74 7.99 2.00
C HIS A 99 2.09 9.01 0.89
N PRO A 100 3.06 9.92 1.11
CA PRO A 100 3.40 10.94 0.12
C PRO A 100 3.68 10.39 -1.28
N GLU A 101 4.37 9.25 -1.37
CA GLU A 101 4.72 8.59 -2.63
C GLU A 101 3.53 7.89 -3.32
N LEU A 102 2.36 7.84 -2.67
CA LEU A 102 1.12 7.37 -3.25
C LEU A 102 0.19 8.52 -3.70
N MET A 103 0.66 9.79 -3.58
CA MET A 103 -0.04 10.98 -4.10
C MET A 103 0.17 11.14 -5.61
N ILE A 104 -0.02 10.06 -6.35
CA ILE A 104 0.08 9.90 -7.80
C ILE A 104 -1.30 9.60 -8.37
N ASP A 105 -1.41 9.51 -9.69
CA ASP A 105 -2.69 9.21 -10.35
C ASP A 105 -3.18 7.79 -10.03
N TRP A 106 -4.47 7.68 -9.69
CA TRP A 106 -5.14 6.41 -9.48
C TRP A 106 -6.23 6.21 -10.55
N PHE A 107 -6.25 5.03 -11.14
CA PHE A 107 -7.23 4.63 -12.17
C PHE A 107 -8.13 3.52 -11.63
N PRO A 108 -9.24 3.87 -10.94
CA PRO A 108 -10.16 2.88 -10.41
C PRO A 108 -11.05 2.28 -11.50
N VAL A 109 -11.16 0.97 -11.48
CA VAL A 109 -12.14 0.21 -12.26
C VAL A 109 -13.23 -0.26 -11.29
N CYS A 110 -14.49 -0.21 -11.70
CA CYS A 110 -15.59 -0.70 -10.88
C CYS A 110 -15.58 -2.22 -10.80
N GLY A 111 -15.44 -2.76 -9.59
CA GLY A 111 -15.65 -4.15 -9.26
C GLY A 111 -17.11 -4.45 -8.89
N ASN A 112 -17.41 -5.67 -8.47
CA ASN A 112 -18.79 -6.07 -8.15
C ASN A 112 -19.35 -5.35 -6.91
N HIS A 113 -18.50 -4.83 -6.03
CA HIS A 113 -18.93 -4.04 -4.87
C HIS A 113 -19.33 -2.63 -5.27
N GLU A 114 -18.61 -1.97 -6.19
CA GLU A 114 -18.99 -0.66 -6.72
C GLU A 114 -20.36 -0.71 -7.43
N TYR A 115 -20.69 -1.82 -8.11
CA TYR A 115 -22.00 -2.00 -8.76
C TYR A 115 -23.17 -2.16 -7.78
N ARG A 116 -22.92 -2.33 -6.49
CA ARG A 116 -23.96 -2.26 -5.44
C ARG A 116 -24.23 -0.83 -4.98
N GLY A 117 -23.31 0.07 -5.26
CA GLY A 117 -23.42 1.49 -4.98
C GLY A 117 -23.74 2.31 -6.23
N ASN A 118 -23.16 3.49 -6.29
CA ASN A 118 -23.31 4.42 -7.40
C ASN A 118 -22.00 4.50 -8.20
N THR A 119 -21.93 3.77 -9.31
CA THR A 119 -20.73 3.75 -10.17
C THR A 119 -20.44 5.10 -10.81
N GLN A 120 -21.44 5.96 -11.01
CA GLN A 120 -21.22 7.32 -11.50
C GLN A 120 -20.47 8.16 -10.47
N ALA A 121 -20.74 7.94 -9.18
CA ALA A 121 -19.99 8.62 -8.12
C ALA A 121 -18.50 8.25 -8.12
N VAL A 122 -18.16 7.03 -8.52
CA VAL A 122 -16.75 6.62 -8.70
C VAL A 122 -16.08 7.40 -9.82
N GLN A 123 -16.76 7.55 -10.97
CA GLN A 123 -16.26 8.35 -12.08
C GLN A 123 -16.14 9.84 -11.71
N ASP A 124 -17.15 10.39 -11.06
CA ASP A 124 -17.18 11.81 -10.69
C ASP A 124 -16.12 12.15 -9.65
N TYR A 125 -15.71 11.19 -8.82
CA TYR A 125 -14.70 11.39 -7.79
C TYR A 125 -13.32 11.70 -8.38
N SER A 126 -13.02 11.28 -9.60
CA SER A 126 -11.79 11.64 -10.32
C SER A 126 -11.59 13.15 -10.51
N ASN A 127 -12.67 13.96 -10.39
CA ASN A 127 -12.59 15.41 -10.40
C ASN A 127 -12.29 16.02 -9.03
N ILE A 128 -12.20 15.22 -7.98
CA ILE A 128 -12.04 15.63 -6.58
C ILE A 128 -10.70 15.17 -6.03
N SER A 129 -10.29 13.97 -6.38
CA SER A 129 -9.07 13.33 -5.90
C SER A 129 -8.21 12.82 -7.06
N ARG A 130 -7.00 12.37 -6.72
CA ARG A 130 -5.99 11.79 -7.62
C ARG A 130 -6.45 10.52 -8.30
#